data_5dcd7d170d5e7701a13d4e6f4be73672
#
_entry.id   5dcd7d170d5e7701a13d4e6f4be73672
#
_cell.length_a   1.000
_cell.length_b   1.000
_cell.length_c   1.000
_cell.angle_alpha   90.00
_cell.angle_beta   90.00
_cell.angle_gamma   90.00
#
_symmetry.space_group_name_H-M   'P 1'
#
loop_
_entity.id
_entity.type
_entity.pdbx_description
1 polymer ?
#
loop_
_entity_poly.entity_id
_entity_poly.type
_entity_poly.pdbx_seq_one_letter_code
_entity_poly.pdbx_strand_id
1 'polypeptide(L)'
;MTAINNHAEQVPEKSLKYPKSVFFIISNEFCERYSFYGLRKILSLYLRNALHFRESEAVSVYHGFMFFNYAFPILGGILADSYIGKYQTIIYSSIVHTLGNLTVALASTPWISSSRLCTFVGLILVATGAGLMKPCISTLGGEQFVLPQQAKQMATFFSIFYFSINVGSLLASIVAPILRQDVKCLGQPSCYPLAFGVPAFLMFLALVLFVCGKPWYRMKEPEGNILVEAMKCIFYALRKKLSHAKLAEKPSYWLNYARDKFDQRLLKDTRELIRLLPMFIPVPLYWALSEQQVWVKLDFQASQMDGVVPNWFTIKPDQLGFLNPLSVVIFIPIFEIIVYPMLGKIGVKRPLQYITIGALTCAFAFLMSSYVDSGVLLFLIYVKISQVGNLHTITPPVQLHILWIVPQIIVMAISEIFFSVTYISFTFKEAPVRMRSIMSSISLLAISLGNVIVVFISSAKLFNRQVYQFLFYAGLMVLNTVLLIFLSVRYKYRDQSEPEEAISPETQLPPDTENKTGFVTPE
;
A
#
# COMPACT_ATOMS: atom_id res chain seq x y z
N MET A 1 -35.37 12.84 -53.51
CA MET A 1 -34.86 13.00 -52.14
C MET A 1 -34.53 11.62 -51.64
N THR A 2 -33.29 11.21 -51.81
CA THR A 2 -32.79 9.85 -51.50
C THR A 2 -32.17 9.88 -50.11
N ALA A 3 -32.76 9.13 -49.20
CA ALA A 3 -32.26 8.93 -47.84
C ALA A 3 -30.99 8.05 -47.89
N ILE A 4 -29.85 8.63 -47.53
CA ILE A 4 -28.60 7.88 -47.35
C ILE A 4 -28.68 7.20 -45.98
N ASN A 5 -28.96 5.88 -45.98
CA ASN A 5 -28.80 5.01 -44.84
C ASN A 5 -27.31 4.80 -44.53
N ASN A 6 -26.78 5.54 -43.58
CA ASN A 6 -25.49 5.24 -42.97
C ASN A 6 -25.66 4.07 -41.96
N HIS A 7 -25.73 2.85 -42.46
CA HIS A 7 -25.36 1.67 -41.66
C HIS A 7 -23.84 1.64 -41.56
N ALA A 8 -23.31 2.28 -40.50
CA ALA A 8 -21.97 1.94 -40.05
C ALA A 8 -22.04 0.47 -39.57
N GLU A 9 -21.51 -0.45 -40.41
CA GLU A 9 -21.26 -1.84 -40.02
C GLU A 9 -20.41 -1.80 -38.76
N GLN A 10 -21.04 -2.16 -37.62
CA GLN A 10 -20.33 -2.48 -36.40
C GLN A 10 -19.55 -3.77 -36.68
N VAL A 11 -18.28 -3.63 -37.05
CA VAL A 11 -17.33 -4.74 -37.11
C VAL A 11 -17.40 -5.42 -35.73
N PRO A 12 -17.71 -6.73 -35.65
CA PRO A 12 -17.82 -7.43 -34.39
C PRO A 12 -16.47 -7.31 -33.66
N GLU A 13 -16.46 -6.58 -32.56
CA GLU A 13 -15.30 -6.36 -31.72
C GLU A 13 -14.84 -7.72 -31.20
N LYS A 14 -13.77 -8.27 -31.79
CA LYS A 14 -13.20 -9.57 -31.44
C LYS A 14 -12.85 -9.49 -29.94
N SER A 15 -13.61 -10.17 -29.10
CA SER A 15 -13.35 -10.23 -27.66
C SER A 15 -11.95 -10.80 -27.44
N LEU A 16 -11.03 -9.95 -26.98
CA LEU A 16 -9.66 -10.35 -26.70
C LEU A 16 -9.65 -11.32 -25.52
N LYS A 17 -8.87 -12.41 -25.66
CA LYS A 17 -8.71 -13.41 -24.59
C LYS A 17 -7.99 -12.79 -23.39
N TYR A 18 -8.34 -13.28 -22.20
CA TYR A 18 -7.67 -12.87 -20.96
C TYR A 18 -6.17 -13.21 -21.03
N PRO A 19 -5.26 -12.27 -20.68
CA PRO A 19 -3.83 -12.48 -20.82
C PRO A 19 -3.30 -13.57 -19.89
N LYS A 20 -2.61 -14.57 -20.41
CA LYS A 20 -2.00 -15.66 -19.62
C LYS A 20 -0.90 -15.15 -18.67
N SER A 21 -0.24 -14.04 -19.04
CA SER A 21 0.78 -13.37 -18.24
C SER A 21 0.29 -12.99 -16.83
N VAL A 22 -0.98 -12.68 -16.68
CA VAL A 22 -1.61 -12.28 -15.43
C VAL A 22 -1.49 -13.36 -14.36
N PHE A 23 -1.59 -14.64 -14.73
CA PHE A 23 -1.43 -15.76 -13.79
C PHE A 23 -0.05 -15.72 -13.10
N PHE A 24 1.02 -15.52 -13.87
CA PHE A 24 2.37 -15.45 -13.31
C PHE A 24 2.58 -14.22 -12.44
N ILE A 25 1.97 -13.08 -12.80
CA ILE A 25 2.04 -11.85 -12.03
C ILE A 25 1.31 -11.99 -10.69
N ILE A 26 0.10 -12.58 -10.68
CA ILE A 26 -0.68 -12.82 -9.45
C ILE A 26 0.01 -13.84 -8.55
N SER A 27 0.57 -14.90 -9.12
CA SER A 27 1.32 -15.92 -8.35
C SER A 27 2.56 -15.32 -7.70
N ASN A 28 3.29 -14.45 -8.42
CA ASN A 28 4.43 -13.74 -7.87
C ASN A 28 4.01 -12.82 -6.70
N GLU A 29 2.93 -12.05 -6.87
CA GLU A 29 2.40 -11.19 -5.81
C GLU A 29 1.98 -11.99 -4.59
N PHE A 30 1.25 -13.08 -4.76
CA PHE A 30 0.84 -13.96 -3.66
C PHE A 30 2.04 -14.44 -2.82
N CYS A 31 3.07 -14.98 -3.48
CA CYS A 31 4.26 -15.47 -2.79
C CYS A 31 5.04 -14.35 -2.10
N GLU A 32 5.14 -13.18 -2.75
CA GLU A 32 5.79 -11.99 -2.17
C GLU A 32 5.03 -11.51 -0.92
N ARG A 33 3.70 -11.40 -1.01
CA ARG A 33 2.88 -10.99 0.14
C ARG A 33 2.99 -11.97 1.30
N TYR A 34 2.90 -13.27 1.04
CA TYR A 34 3.14 -14.27 2.08
C TYR A 34 4.53 -14.09 2.71
N SER A 35 5.56 -13.92 1.90
CA SER A 35 6.95 -13.74 2.37
C SER A 35 7.07 -12.50 3.28
N PHE A 36 6.55 -11.37 2.84
CA PHE A 36 6.61 -10.11 3.57
C PHE A 36 5.82 -10.16 4.89
N TYR A 37 4.56 -10.58 4.84
CA TYR A 37 3.70 -10.64 6.04
C TYR A 37 4.15 -11.73 7.01
N GLY A 38 4.67 -12.86 6.53
CA GLY A 38 5.22 -13.92 7.36
C GLY A 38 6.45 -13.45 8.16
N LEU A 39 7.39 -12.78 7.51
CA LEU A 39 8.52 -12.16 8.20
C LEU A 39 8.04 -11.10 9.19
N ARG A 40 7.18 -10.20 8.75
CA ARG A 40 6.63 -9.10 9.57
C ARG A 40 5.99 -9.59 10.86
N LYS A 41 5.22 -10.69 10.80
CA LYS A 41 4.43 -11.20 11.93
C LYS A 41 5.29 -11.70 13.08
N ILE A 42 6.42 -12.32 12.77
CA ILE A 42 7.30 -12.93 13.79
C ILE A 42 8.52 -12.05 14.14
N LEU A 43 8.77 -10.97 13.39
CA LEU A 43 9.97 -10.16 13.52
C LEU A 43 10.12 -9.54 14.91
N SER A 44 9.07 -8.93 15.47
CA SER A 44 9.12 -8.26 16.77
C SER A 44 9.45 -9.24 17.90
N LEU A 45 8.87 -10.44 17.87
CA LEU A 45 9.15 -11.51 18.81
C LEU A 45 10.56 -12.07 18.65
N TYR A 46 11.05 -12.19 17.42
CA TYR A 46 12.42 -12.61 17.14
C TYR A 46 13.44 -11.61 17.69
N LEU A 47 13.25 -10.33 17.44
CA LEU A 47 14.12 -9.26 17.97
C LEU A 47 14.18 -9.29 19.50
N ARG A 48 13.03 -9.47 20.17
CA ARG A 48 12.95 -9.48 21.64
C ARG A 48 13.47 -10.79 22.23
N ASN A 49 12.98 -11.95 21.76
CA ASN A 49 13.18 -13.22 22.43
C ASN A 49 14.46 -13.94 21.99
N ALA A 50 14.86 -13.84 20.71
CA ALA A 50 16.04 -14.49 20.18
C ALA A 50 17.27 -13.59 20.16
N LEU A 51 17.12 -12.31 19.81
CA LEU A 51 18.23 -11.36 19.77
C LEU A 51 18.38 -10.53 21.05
N HIS A 52 17.48 -10.70 22.03
CA HIS A 52 17.53 -10.03 23.35
C HIS A 52 17.61 -8.49 23.26
N PHE A 53 16.86 -7.89 22.34
CA PHE A 53 16.65 -6.45 22.32
C PHE A 53 15.65 -6.03 23.40
N ARG A 54 15.82 -4.82 23.94
CA ARG A 54 14.78 -4.21 24.76
C ARG A 54 13.51 -3.98 23.93
N GLU A 55 12.36 -3.95 24.55
CA GLU A 55 11.08 -3.78 23.85
C GLU A 55 11.05 -2.52 22.98
N SER A 56 11.54 -1.39 23.51
CA SER A 56 11.64 -0.13 22.77
C SER A 56 12.59 -0.19 21.57
N GLU A 57 13.70 -0.91 21.69
CA GLU A 57 14.66 -1.14 20.60
C GLU A 57 14.05 -2.03 19.51
N ALA A 58 13.38 -3.11 19.90
CA ALA A 58 12.70 -4.01 18.96
C ALA A 58 11.61 -3.29 18.17
N VAL A 59 10.81 -2.43 18.83
CA VAL A 59 9.81 -1.58 18.18
C VAL A 59 10.49 -0.61 17.21
N SER A 60 11.59 0.02 17.60
CA SER A 60 12.33 0.97 16.74
C SER A 60 12.90 0.29 15.49
N VAL A 61 13.48 -0.91 15.64
CA VAL A 61 13.99 -1.70 14.50
C VAL A 61 12.85 -2.11 13.57
N TYR A 62 11.73 -2.57 14.11
CA TYR A 62 10.55 -2.94 13.34
C TYR A 62 10.03 -1.75 12.51
N HIS A 63 9.80 -0.59 13.13
CA HIS A 63 9.30 0.59 12.41
C HIS A 63 10.35 1.16 11.44
N GLY A 64 11.64 1.08 11.77
CA GLY A 64 12.72 1.41 10.84
C GLY A 64 12.69 0.53 9.59
N PHE A 65 12.52 -0.78 9.74
CA PHE A 65 12.34 -1.71 8.63
C PHE A 65 11.11 -1.34 7.79
N MET A 66 9.97 -1.07 8.43
CA MET A 66 8.75 -0.67 7.75
C MET A 66 8.89 0.66 7.01
N PHE A 67 9.57 1.65 7.60
CA PHE A 67 9.89 2.92 6.95
C PHE A 67 10.62 2.70 5.63
N PHE A 68 11.72 1.97 5.63
CA PHE A 68 12.49 1.71 4.41
C PHE A 68 11.70 0.92 3.38
N ASN A 69 10.93 -0.08 3.80
CA ASN A 69 10.11 -0.90 2.90
C ASN A 69 9.03 -0.10 2.16
N TYR A 70 8.56 1.01 2.73
CA TYR A 70 7.58 1.91 2.10
C TYR A 70 8.18 3.20 1.54
N ALA A 71 9.44 3.51 1.83
CA ALA A 71 10.17 4.62 1.21
C ALA A 71 10.84 4.23 -0.12
N PHE A 72 11.42 3.02 -0.19
CA PHE A 72 12.10 2.52 -1.39
C PHE A 72 11.23 2.34 -2.64
N PRO A 73 9.90 2.18 -2.60
CA PRO A 73 9.07 2.19 -3.79
C PRO A 73 9.29 3.38 -4.73
N ILE A 74 9.63 4.56 -4.21
CA ILE A 74 9.99 5.71 -5.04
C ILE A 74 11.18 5.40 -5.94
N LEU A 75 12.23 4.80 -5.38
CA LEU A 75 13.40 4.38 -6.16
C LEU A 75 13.04 3.30 -7.18
N GLY A 76 12.15 2.36 -6.78
CA GLY A 76 11.63 1.31 -7.66
C GLY A 76 10.87 1.87 -8.86
N GLY A 77 9.99 2.84 -8.65
CA GLY A 77 9.27 3.52 -9.72
C GLY A 77 10.20 4.27 -10.68
N ILE A 78 11.18 4.99 -10.14
CA ILE A 78 12.19 5.70 -10.95
C ILE A 78 13.03 4.71 -11.76
N LEU A 79 13.52 3.63 -11.16
CA LEU A 79 14.30 2.60 -11.86
C LEU A 79 13.48 1.94 -12.98
N ALA A 80 12.23 1.62 -12.70
CA ALA A 80 11.35 0.93 -13.65
C ALA A 80 10.92 1.81 -14.82
N ASP A 81 10.55 3.05 -14.56
CA ASP A 81 10.01 3.92 -15.59
C ASP A 81 11.11 4.66 -16.37
N SER A 82 12.33 4.84 -15.78
CA SER A 82 13.38 5.68 -16.35
C SER A 82 14.57 4.94 -16.93
N TYR A 83 14.95 3.77 -16.35
CA TYR A 83 16.25 3.16 -16.65
C TYR A 83 16.19 1.75 -17.19
N ILE A 84 15.67 0.79 -16.37
CA ILE A 84 15.81 -0.65 -16.68
C ILE A 84 14.49 -1.34 -17.04
N GLY A 85 13.36 -0.65 -16.95
CA GLY A 85 12.05 -1.21 -17.21
C GLY A 85 11.49 -2.05 -16.04
N LYS A 86 10.17 -2.22 -16.04
CA LYS A 86 9.44 -2.88 -14.93
C LYS A 86 9.83 -4.34 -14.74
N TYR A 87 9.98 -5.07 -15.84
CA TYR A 87 10.33 -6.50 -15.81
C TYR A 87 11.68 -6.73 -15.12
N GLN A 88 12.72 -6.01 -15.53
CA GLN A 88 14.06 -6.15 -14.95
C GLN A 88 14.12 -5.66 -13.50
N THR A 89 13.42 -4.57 -13.18
CA THR A 89 13.29 -4.08 -11.81
C THR A 89 12.70 -5.14 -10.90
N ILE A 90 11.63 -5.84 -11.31
CA ILE A 90 11.02 -6.91 -10.53
C ILE A 90 12.00 -8.07 -10.33
N ILE A 91 12.75 -8.50 -11.36
CA ILE A 91 13.71 -9.60 -11.24
C ILE A 91 14.82 -9.27 -10.23
N TYR A 92 15.51 -8.13 -10.41
CA TYR A 92 16.61 -7.75 -9.52
C TYR A 92 16.13 -7.54 -8.09
N SER A 93 14.98 -6.92 -7.92
CA SER A 93 14.36 -6.73 -6.61
C SER A 93 13.99 -8.06 -5.95
N SER A 94 13.45 -9.02 -6.71
CA SER A 94 13.12 -10.36 -6.21
C SER A 94 14.35 -11.13 -5.78
N ILE A 95 15.46 -11.02 -6.50
CA ILE A 95 16.76 -11.62 -6.11
C ILE A 95 17.22 -11.03 -4.77
N VAL A 96 17.24 -9.70 -4.65
CA VAL A 96 17.64 -9.00 -3.41
C VAL A 96 16.73 -9.38 -2.25
N HIS A 97 15.41 -9.46 -2.48
CA HIS A 97 14.42 -9.86 -1.45
C HIS A 97 14.64 -11.32 -1.00
N THR A 98 14.87 -12.23 -1.95
CA THR A 98 15.17 -13.65 -1.65
C THR A 98 16.44 -13.78 -0.82
N LEU A 99 17.52 -13.11 -1.21
CA LEU A 99 18.79 -13.09 -0.46
C LEU A 99 18.60 -12.49 0.94
N GLY A 100 17.81 -11.44 1.07
CA GLY A 100 17.49 -10.83 2.36
C GLY A 100 16.75 -11.80 3.30
N ASN A 101 15.70 -12.47 2.83
CA ASN A 101 15.00 -13.48 3.62
C ASN A 101 15.90 -14.65 4.01
N LEU A 102 16.72 -15.13 3.07
CA LEU A 102 17.68 -16.20 3.35
C LEU A 102 18.70 -15.77 4.43
N THR A 103 19.18 -14.53 4.35
CA THR A 103 20.11 -13.97 5.35
C THR A 103 19.46 -13.92 6.74
N VAL A 104 18.19 -13.48 6.85
CA VAL A 104 17.46 -13.48 8.14
C VAL A 104 17.25 -14.91 8.65
N ALA A 105 16.88 -15.84 7.76
CA ALA A 105 16.69 -17.24 8.12
C ALA A 105 18.00 -17.87 8.64
N LEU A 106 19.11 -17.63 7.98
CA LEU A 106 20.43 -18.10 8.43
C LEU A 106 20.85 -17.40 9.73
N ALA A 107 20.65 -16.08 9.87
CA ALA A 107 20.98 -15.33 11.07
C ALA A 107 20.22 -15.84 12.32
N SER A 108 19.06 -16.45 12.11
CA SER A 108 18.26 -17.03 13.20
C SER A 108 18.74 -18.42 13.66
N THR A 109 19.75 -19.00 12.98
CA THR A 109 20.34 -20.28 13.39
C THR A 109 21.31 -20.09 14.56
N PRO A 110 21.45 -21.09 15.48
CA PRO A 110 22.33 -20.98 16.64
C PRO A 110 23.84 -20.94 16.31
N TRP A 111 24.21 -21.25 15.06
CA TRP A 111 25.62 -21.33 14.63
C TRP A 111 26.23 -19.98 14.27
N ILE A 112 25.41 -18.94 14.06
CA ILE A 112 25.90 -17.62 13.64
C ILE A 112 26.13 -16.73 14.87
N SER A 113 27.38 -16.48 15.20
CA SER A 113 27.79 -15.62 16.32
C SER A 113 27.42 -14.15 16.16
N SER A 114 27.34 -13.64 14.92
CA SER A 114 26.97 -12.25 14.61
C SER A 114 25.52 -12.11 14.16
N SER A 115 24.57 -12.83 14.80
CA SER A 115 23.18 -12.92 14.37
C SER A 115 22.47 -11.55 14.33
N ARG A 116 22.82 -10.59 15.19
CA ARG A 116 22.27 -9.23 15.16
C ARG A 116 22.64 -8.50 13.88
N LEU A 117 23.94 -8.45 13.53
CA LEU A 117 24.42 -7.78 12.31
C LEU A 117 23.83 -8.42 11.05
N CYS A 118 23.88 -9.76 10.97
CA CYS A 118 23.29 -10.48 9.85
C CYS A 118 21.78 -10.23 9.70
N THR A 119 21.05 -10.13 10.82
CA THR A 119 19.63 -9.78 10.79
C THR A 119 19.41 -8.36 10.25
N PHE A 120 20.18 -7.36 10.68
CA PHE A 120 20.08 -6.01 10.14
C PHE A 120 20.37 -5.95 8.64
N VAL A 121 21.43 -6.61 8.18
CA VAL A 121 21.76 -6.71 6.76
C VAL A 121 20.60 -7.37 6.00
N GLY A 122 20.10 -8.50 6.50
CA GLY A 122 18.97 -9.20 5.90
C GLY A 122 17.70 -8.33 5.83
N LEU A 123 17.35 -7.61 6.90
CA LEU A 123 16.19 -6.70 6.92
C LEU A 123 16.34 -5.54 5.92
N ILE A 124 17.52 -4.96 5.77
CA ILE A 124 17.80 -3.92 4.76
C ILE A 124 17.62 -4.49 3.36
N LEU A 125 18.14 -5.69 3.08
CA LEU A 125 17.97 -6.36 1.78
C LEU A 125 16.49 -6.66 1.50
N VAL A 126 15.74 -7.19 2.49
CA VAL A 126 14.29 -7.42 2.36
C VAL A 126 13.56 -6.11 2.08
N ALA A 127 13.81 -5.06 2.87
CA ALA A 127 13.17 -3.76 2.68
C ALA A 127 13.46 -3.17 1.29
N THR A 128 14.70 -3.28 0.82
CA THR A 128 15.11 -2.81 -0.51
C THR A 128 14.41 -3.62 -1.60
N GLY A 129 14.52 -4.95 -1.56
CA GLY A 129 13.93 -5.81 -2.58
C GLY A 129 12.41 -5.69 -2.64
N ALA A 130 11.72 -5.84 -1.51
CA ALA A 130 10.27 -5.71 -1.45
C ALA A 130 9.81 -4.28 -1.82
N GLY A 131 10.51 -3.24 -1.36
CA GLY A 131 10.18 -1.86 -1.65
C GLY A 131 10.27 -1.52 -3.13
N LEU A 132 11.39 -1.84 -3.79
CA LEU A 132 11.60 -1.55 -5.22
C LEU A 132 10.58 -2.26 -6.12
N MET A 133 10.13 -3.46 -5.74
CA MET A 133 9.24 -4.29 -6.54
C MET A 133 7.78 -3.83 -6.49
N LYS A 134 7.30 -3.35 -5.34
CA LYS A 134 5.87 -3.04 -5.10
C LYS A 134 5.19 -2.19 -6.17
N PRO A 135 5.74 -1.04 -6.61
CA PRO A 135 5.08 -0.20 -7.62
C PRO A 135 5.09 -0.85 -9.00
N CYS A 136 6.03 -1.76 -9.26
CA CYS A 136 6.27 -2.33 -10.58
C CYS A 136 5.30 -3.47 -10.91
N ILE A 137 4.94 -4.32 -9.93
CA ILE A 137 4.12 -5.52 -10.17
C ILE A 137 2.70 -5.13 -10.60
N SER A 138 2.04 -4.26 -9.84
CA SER A 138 0.67 -3.82 -10.13
C SER A 138 0.57 -3.07 -11.45
N THR A 139 1.56 -2.23 -11.77
CA THR A 139 1.61 -1.48 -13.02
C THR A 139 1.92 -2.38 -14.22
N LEU A 140 2.88 -3.32 -14.09
CA LEU A 140 3.13 -4.33 -15.13
C LEU A 140 1.86 -5.17 -15.40
N GLY A 141 1.14 -5.56 -14.33
CA GLY A 141 -0.10 -6.31 -14.45
C GLY A 141 -1.20 -5.55 -15.21
N GLY A 142 -1.40 -4.27 -14.89
CA GLY A 142 -2.34 -3.41 -15.61
C GLY A 142 -1.98 -3.20 -17.09
N GLU A 143 -0.69 -3.18 -17.41
CA GLU A 143 -0.20 -3.01 -18.78
C GLU A 143 -0.35 -4.25 -19.68
N GLN A 144 -0.73 -5.40 -19.10
CA GLN A 144 -1.01 -6.61 -19.89
C GLN A 144 -2.31 -6.50 -20.69
N PHE A 145 -3.18 -5.56 -20.34
CA PHE A 145 -4.50 -5.38 -20.96
C PHE A 145 -4.49 -4.30 -22.03
N VAL A 146 -5.25 -4.55 -23.10
CA VAL A 146 -5.48 -3.57 -24.20
C VAL A 146 -6.70 -2.73 -23.85
N LEU A 147 -6.49 -1.44 -23.66
CA LEU A 147 -7.57 -0.49 -23.43
C LEU A 147 -8.01 0.16 -24.76
N PRO A 148 -9.31 0.46 -24.94
CA PRO A 148 -10.41 0.29 -23.99
C PRO A 148 -11.06 -1.11 -23.96
N GLN A 149 -10.74 -2.01 -24.92
CA GLN A 149 -11.45 -3.28 -25.14
C GLN A 149 -11.44 -4.22 -23.93
N GLN A 150 -10.36 -4.23 -23.15
CA GLN A 150 -10.20 -5.08 -21.97
C GLN A 150 -10.38 -4.35 -20.63
N ALA A 151 -11.04 -3.20 -20.60
CA ALA A 151 -11.21 -2.41 -19.38
C ALA A 151 -11.91 -3.18 -18.24
N LYS A 152 -12.91 -4.01 -18.57
CA LYS A 152 -13.59 -4.88 -17.58
C LYS A 152 -12.65 -5.97 -17.05
N GLN A 153 -11.88 -6.61 -17.95
CA GLN A 153 -10.93 -7.66 -17.56
C GLN A 153 -9.81 -7.09 -16.69
N MET A 154 -9.34 -5.89 -16.97
CA MET A 154 -8.37 -5.17 -16.15
C MET A 154 -8.92 -4.84 -14.75
N ALA A 155 -10.19 -4.43 -14.65
CA ALA A 155 -10.83 -4.21 -13.35
C ALA A 155 -10.89 -5.51 -12.53
N THR A 156 -11.30 -6.63 -13.16
CA THR A 156 -11.29 -7.96 -12.53
C THR A 156 -9.88 -8.37 -12.09
N PHE A 157 -8.86 -8.07 -12.90
CA PHE A 157 -7.46 -8.31 -12.51
C PHE A 157 -7.09 -7.61 -11.20
N PHE A 158 -7.41 -6.32 -11.06
CA PHE A 158 -7.08 -5.60 -9.82
C PHE A 158 -7.82 -6.16 -8.61
N SER A 159 -9.06 -6.61 -8.78
CA SER A 159 -9.81 -7.27 -7.70
C SER A 159 -9.15 -8.60 -7.29
N ILE A 160 -8.76 -9.46 -8.25
CA ILE A 160 -8.06 -10.72 -7.98
C ILE A 160 -6.66 -10.44 -7.40
N PHE A 161 -5.97 -9.43 -7.89
CA PHE A 161 -4.67 -9.01 -7.39
C PHE A 161 -4.75 -8.62 -5.91
N TYR A 162 -5.72 -7.79 -5.55
CA TYR A 162 -5.94 -7.38 -4.15
C TYR A 162 -6.41 -8.56 -3.27
N PHE A 163 -7.26 -9.43 -3.79
CA PHE A 163 -7.64 -10.67 -3.12
C PHE A 163 -6.43 -11.55 -2.83
N SER A 164 -5.52 -11.71 -3.80
CA SER A 164 -4.27 -12.47 -3.67
C SER A 164 -3.36 -11.91 -2.57
N ILE A 165 -3.24 -10.59 -2.46
CA ILE A 165 -2.52 -9.91 -1.37
C ILE A 165 -3.07 -10.35 -0.01
N ASN A 166 -4.39 -10.30 0.15
CA ASN A 166 -5.03 -10.61 1.42
C ASN A 166 -4.98 -12.11 1.77
N VAL A 167 -5.13 -12.99 0.79
CA VAL A 167 -4.97 -14.44 1.01
C VAL A 167 -3.52 -14.77 1.41
N GLY A 168 -2.53 -14.16 0.76
CA GLY A 168 -1.12 -14.31 1.13
C GLY A 168 -0.85 -13.84 2.57
N SER A 169 -1.39 -12.68 2.95
CA SER A 169 -1.28 -12.13 4.31
C SER A 169 -1.98 -13.01 5.34
N LEU A 170 -3.18 -13.51 5.03
CA LEU A 170 -3.95 -14.39 5.91
C LEU A 170 -3.19 -15.69 6.21
N LEU A 171 -2.74 -16.37 5.15
CA LEU A 171 -1.98 -17.61 5.31
C LEU A 171 -0.68 -17.39 6.08
N ALA A 172 0.04 -16.31 5.79
CA ALA A 172 1.24 -15.95 6.52
C ALA A 172 0.98 -15.71 8.01
N SER A 173 -0.14 -15.04 8.35
CA SER A 173 -0.51 -14.73 9.73
C SER A 173 -0.88 -15.98 10.54
N ILE A 174 -1.32 -17.05 9.89
CA ILE A 174 -1.65 -18.33 10.52
C ILE A 174 -0.40 -19.23 10.59
N VAL A 175 0.28 -19.40 9.46
CA VAL A 175 1.34 -20.41 9.32
C VAL A 175 2.65 -19.99 10.00
N ALA A 176 3.06 -18.72 9.90
CA ALA A 176 4.34 -18.28 10.45
C ALA A 176 4.44 -18.43 11.99
N PRO A 177 3.42 -18.08 12.81
CA PRO A 177 3.42 -18.37 14.25
C PRO A 177 3.47 -19.86 14.57
N ILE A 178 2.75 -20.71 13.81
CA ILE A 178 2.75 -22.18 14.00
C ILE A 178 4.15 -22.73 13.76
N LEU A 179 4.78 -22.38 12.64
CA LEU A 179 6.15 -22.82 12.31
C LEU A 179 7.16 -22.37 13.36
N ARG A 180 6.99 -21.17 13.93
CA ARG A 180 7.86 -20.65 14.97
C ARG A 180 7.69 -21.38 16.30
N GLN A 181 6.46 -21.63 16.74
CA GLN A 181 6.15 -22.04 18.12
C GLN A 181 6.01 -23.56 18.28
N ASP A 182 5.34 -24.22 17.33
CA ASP A 182 4.94 -25.61 17.46
C ASP A 182 6.00 -26.57 16.88
N VAL A 183 6.90 -26.05 16.01
CA VAL A 183 8.02 -26.81 15.46
C VAL A 183 9.27 -26.58 16.31
N LYS A 184 9.87 -27.64 16.82
CA LYS A 184 11.16 -27.60 17.49
C LYS A 184 12.26 -27.90 16.49
N CYS A 185 13.29 -27.09 16.39
CA CYS A 185 14.41 -27.31 15.47
C CYS A 185 15.76 -26.91 16.08
N LEU A 186 16.82 -27.54 15.62
CA LEU A 186 18.21 -27.23 15.98
C LEU A 186 18.45 -27.19 17.51
N GLY A 187 17.74 -28.01 18.27
CA GLY A 187 17.86 -28.07 19.73
C GLY A 187 17.22 -26.90 20.48
N GLN A 188 16.46 -26.05 19.80
CA GLN A 188 15.76 -24.92 20.43
C GLN A 188 14.26 -25.20 20.59
N PRO A 189 13.60 -24.58 21.60
CA PRO A 189 12.17 -24.76 21.84
C PRO A 189 11.28 -24.10 20.78
N SER A 190 11.84 -23.21 19.94
CA SER A 190 11.18 -22.48 18.85
C SER A 190 12.00 -22.56 17.57
N CYS A 191 11.33 -22.63 16.40
CA CYS A 191 12.00 -22.75 15.11
C CYS A 191 11.91 -21.47 14.27
N TYR A 192 12.65 -20.43 14.63
CA TYR A 192 12.78 -19.22 13.81
C TYR A 192 13.41 -19.48 12.44
N PRO A 193 14.45 -20.35 12.30
CA PRO A 193 15.04 -20.64 10.99
C PRO A 193 14.03 -21.17 9.97
N LEU A 194 13.13 -22.05 10.35
CA LEU A 194 12.08 -22.55 9.47
C LEU A 194 11.03 -21.46 9.18
N ALA A 195 10.61 -20.71 10.20
CA ALA A 195 9.60 -19.67 10.07
C ALA A 195 10.06 -18.52 9.12
N PHE A 196 11.35 -18.21 9.07
CA PHE A 196 11.93 -17.29 8.08
C PHE A 196 12.36 -17.99 6.77
N GLY A 197 12.65 -19.29 6.81
CA GLY A 197 13.04 -20.08 5.65
C GLY A 197 11.92 -20.28 4.65
N VAL A 198 10.68 -20.49 5.12
CA VAL A 198 9.50 -20.61 4.25
C VAL A 198 9.26 -19.34 3.43
N PRO A 199 9.26 -18.12 3.99
CA PRO A 199 9.29 -16.87 3.23
C PRO A 199 10.39 -16.80 2.17
N ALA A 200 11.62 -17.21 2.50
CA ALA A 200 12.75 -17.22 1.56
C ALA A 200 12.48 -18.17 0.37
N PHE A 201 11.98 -19.38 0.66
CA PHE A 201 11.65 -20.37 -0.37
C PHE A 201 10.52 -19.88 -1.28
N LEU A 202 9.45 -19.33 -0.71
CA LEU A 202 8.34 -18.80 -1.51
C LEU A 202 8.76 -17.62 -2.38
N MET A 203 9.67 -16.77 -1.91
CA MET A 203 10.18 -15.67 -2.71
C MET A 203 11.07 -16.18 -3.86
N PHE A 204 11.85 -17.22 -3.63
CA PHE A 204 12.59 -17.91 -4.70
C PHE A 204 11.63 -18.52 -5.74
N LEU A 205 10.57 -19.19 -5.28
CA LEU A 205 9.53 -19.75 -6.16
C LEU A 205 8.84 -18.65 -6.98
N ALA A 206 8.52 -17.51 -6.34
CA ALA A 206 7.96 -16.33 -7.01
C ALA A 206 8.86 -15.85 -8.16
N LEU A 207 10.17 -15.74 -7.90
CA LEU A 207 11.15 -15.35 -8.93
C LEU A 207 11.16 -16.34 -10.10
N VAL A 208 11.18 -17.65 -9.83
CA VAL A 208 11.16 -18.69 -10.87
C VAL A 208 9.89 -18.59 -11.71
N LEU A 209 8.72 -18.51 -11.07
CA LEU A 209 7.43 -18.36 -11.76
C LEU A 209 7.38 -17.10 -12.62
N PHE A 210 7.88 -15.98 -12.09
CA PHE A 210 7.90 -14.71 -12.81
C PHE A 210 8.80 -14.77 -14.05
N VAL A 211 9.99 -15.37 -13.94
CA VAL A 211 10.91 -15.58 -15.08
C VAL A 211 10.30 -16.51 -16.13
N CYS A 212 9.65 -17.60 -15.72
CA CYS A 212 8.93 -18.50 -16.62
C CYS A 212 7.82 -17.79 -17.42
N GLY A 213 7.20 -16.76 -16.84
CA GLY A 213 6.17 -15.96 -17.50
C GLY A 213 6.68 -15.03 -18.62
N LYS A 214 8.01 -14.86 -18.77
CA LYS A 214 8.62 -13.91 -19.72
C LYS A 214 8.04 -13.94 -21.14
N PRO A 215 7.80 -15.11 -21.79
CA PRO A 215 7.30 -15.18 -23.16
C PRO A 215 5.89 -14.59 -23.35
N TRP A 216 5.12 -14.44 -22.27
CA TRP A 216 3.73 -13.95 -22.32
C TRP A 216 3.58 -12.51 -21.90
N TYR A 217 4.66 -11.86 -21.34
CA TYR A 217 4.57 -10.48 -20.90
C TYR A 217 4.61 -9.49 -22.06
N ARG A 218 3.70 -8.55 -22.01
CA ARG A 218 3.81 -7.33 -22.81
C ARG A 218 4.73 -6.34 -22.05
N MET A 219 5.88 -6.10 -22.63
CA MET A 219 6.87 -5.19 -22.05
C MET A 219 6.79 -3.85 -22.75
N LYS A 220 6.84 -2.78 -21.95
CA LYS A 220 7.02 -1.41 -22.45
C LYS A 220 8.43 -0.96 -22.14
N GLU A 221 9.05 -0.28 -23.09
CA GLU A 221 10.34 0.34 -22.89
C GLU A 221 10.22 1.53 -21.92
N PRO A 222 11.27 1.81 -21.12
CA PRO A 222 11.29 2.98 -20.25
C PRO A 222 11.22 4.26 -21.10
N GLU A 223 10.28 5.15 -20.77
CA GLU A 223 10.07 6.41 -21.51
C GLU A 223 10.96 7.58 -21.01
N GLY A 224 11.99 7.30 -20.21
CA GLY A 224 12.87 8.31 -19.62
C GLY A 224 12.41 8.78 -18.24
N ASN A 225 13.18 9.68 -17.63
CA ASN A 225 12.97 10.10 -16.24
C ASN A 225 11.91 11.22 -16.12
N ILE A 226 10.65 10.86 -16.36
CA ILE A 226 9.51 11.80 -16.38
C ILE A 226 9.35 12.53 -15.02
N LEU A 227 9.67 11.86 -13.89
CA LEU A 227 9.61 12.52 -12.58
C LEU A 227 10.64 13.65 -12.48
N VAL A 228 11.88 13.39 -12.89
CA VAL A 228 12.93 14.41 -12.87
C VAL A 228 12.60 15.54 -13.85
N GLU A 229 12.05 15.23 -15.00
CA GLU A 229 11.59 16.26 -15.96
C GLU A 229 10.43 17.09 -15.40
N ALA A 230 9.46 16.46 -14.76
CA ALA A 230 8.37 17.15 -14.06
C ALA A 230 8.90 18.04 -12.93
N MET A 231 9.83 17.55 -12.12
CA MET A 231 10.46 18.34 -11.05
C MET A 231 11.29 19.50 -11.61
N LYS A 232 12.06 19.30 -12.69
CA LYS A 232 12.76 20.37 -13.40
C LYS A 232 11.79 21.41 -13.94
N CYS A 233 10.66 20.97 -14.52
CA CYS A 233 9.59 21.82 -15.02
C CYS A 233 8.99 22.69 -13.91
N ILE A 234 8.64 22.08 -12.77
CA ILE A 234 8.11 22.76 -11.58
C ILE A 234 9.12 23.80 -11.06
N PHE A 235 10.37 23.39 -10.87
CA PHE A 235 11.41 24.27 -10.36
C PHE A 235 11.69 25.45 -11.27
N TYR A 236 11.77 25.19 -12.58
CA TYR A 236 11.95 26.23 -13.60
C TYR A 236 10.78 27.23 -13.62
N ALA A 237 9.53 26.71 -13.61
CA ALA A 237 8.34 27.57 -13.55
C ALA A 237 8.28 28.43 -12.30
N LEU A 238 8.63 27.87 -11.12
CA LEU A 238 8.68 28.61 -9.86
C LEU A 238 9.76 29.67 -9.88
N ARG A 239 10.98 29.33 -10.33
CA ARG A 239 12.10 30.29 -10.45
C ARG A 239 11.73 31.44 -11.37
N LYS A 240 11.15 31.14 -12.51
CA LYS A 240 10.73 32.15 -13.50
C LYS A 240 9.59 33.01 -12.97
N LYS A 241 8.61 32.42 -12.28
CA LYS A 241 7.54 33.16 -11.58
C LYS A 241 8.09 34.15 -10.55
N LEU A 242 9.08 33.77 -9.77
CA LEU A 242 9.72 34.62 -8.76
C LEU A 242 10.55 35.73 -9.40
N SER A 243 11.29 35.40 -10.48
CA SER A 243 12.13 36.38 -11.20
C SER A 243 11.30 37.39 -12.03
N HIS A 244 10.13 36.97 -12.55
CA HIS A 244 9.30 37.77 -13.44
C HIS A 244 8.03 38.32 -12.77
N ALA A 245 8.08 38.57 -11.46
CA ALA A 245 6.94 39.11 -10.70
C ALA A 245 6.41 40.46 -11.24
N LYS A 246 7.19 41.17 -12.09
CA LYS A 246 6.90 42.51 -12.65
C LYS A 246 6.42 42.49 -14.10
N LEU A 247 6.19 41.34 -14.76
CA LEU A 247 5.72 41.31 -16.15
C LEU A 247 4.25 41.74 -16.27
N ALA A 248 3.97 42.45 -17.35
CA ALA A 248 2.64 42.99 -17.69
C ALA A 248 1.61 41.89 -18.03
N GLU A 249 2.04 40.76 -18.59
CA GLU A 249 1.17 39.61 -18.89
C GLU A 249 1.54 38.41 -18.02
N LYS A 250 0.73 38.13 -16.99
CA LYS A 250 0.86 36.94 -16.16
C LYS A 250 0.08 35.78 -16.79
N PRO A 251 0.71 34.60 -17.01
CA PRO A 251 -0.02 33.45 -17.51
C PRO A 251 -1.14 33.07 -16.52
N SER A 252 -2.27 32.59 -17.05
CA SER A 252 -3.44 32.17 -16.27
C SER A 252 -3.14 31.06 -15.26
N TYR A 253 -2.07 30.29 -15.47
CA TYR A 253 -1.60 29.26 -14.57
C TYR A 253 -0.07 29.33 -14.42
N TRP A 254 0.44 29.29 -13.21
CA TRP A 254 1.85 29.51 -12.89
C TRP A 254 2.82 28.53 -13.60
N LEU A 255 2.41 27.27 -13.86
CA LEU A 255 3.23 26.29 -14.57
C LEU A 255 3.47 26.71 -16.04
N ASN A 256 2.61 27.54 -16.61
CA ASN A 256 2.75 28.03 -17.98
C ASN A 256 3.99 28.92 -18.19
N TYR A 257 4.66 29.38 -17.11
CA TYR A 257 5.98 30.01 -17.22
C TYR A 257 7.06 29.10 -17.79
N ALA A 258 6.84 27.76 -17.80
CA ALA A 258 7.77 26.78 -18.34
C ALA A 258 7.49 26.37 -19.80
N ARG A 259 6.50 27.00 -20.47
CA ARG A 259 6.11 26.67 -21.85
C ARG A 259 7.22 26.86 -22.88
N ASP A 260 8.15 27.76 -22.62
CA ASP A 260 9.28 28.07 -23.51
C ASP A 260 10.36 26.98 -23.51
N LYS A 261 10.40 26.12 -22.49
CA LYS A 261 11.48 25.15 -22.31
C LYS A 261 11.01 23.70 -22.32
N PHE A 262 9.75 23.44 -21.99
CA PHE A 262 9.21 22.09 -21.81
C PHE A 262 8.00 21.85 -22.70
N ASP A 263 7.86 20.60 -23.16
CA ASP A 263 6.76 20.18 -24.02
C ASP A 263 5.39 20.37 -23.36
N GLN A 264 4.38 20.67 -24.17
CA GLN A 264 3.01 20.89 -23.69
C GLN A 264 2.43 19.63 -23.02
N ARG A 265 2.82 18.44 -23.49
CA ARG A 265 2.40 17.16 -22.90
C ARG A 265 2.94 17.01 -21.50
N LEU A 266 4.24 17.28 -21.27
CA LEU A 266 4.84 17.25 -19.94
C LEU A 266 4.20 18.28 -19.00
N LEU A 267 3.87 19.47 -19.52
CA LEU A 267 3.16 20.50 -18.76
C LEU A 267 1.75 20.03 -18.33
N LYS A 268 1.01 19.35 -19.23
CA LYS A 268 -0.30 18.77 -18.92
C LYS A 268 -0.17 17.71 -17.81
N ASP A 269 0.74 16.75 -18.00
CA ASP A 269 0.99 15.67 -17.03
C ASP A 269 1.43 16.21 -15.66
N THR A 270 2.34 17.21 -15.67
CA THR A 270 2.81 17.85 -14.42
C THR A 270 1.69 18.62 -13.72
N ARG A 271 0.76 19.24 -14.48
CA ARG A 271 -0.41 19.91 -13.90
C ARG A 271 -1.36 18.90 -13.22
N GLU A 272 -1.61 17.77 -13.86
CA GLU A 272 -2.44 16.69 -13.29
C GLU A 272 -1.80 16.11 -12.02
N LEU A 273 -0.48 15.90 -12.03
CA LEU A 273 0.30 15.50 -10.84
C LEU A 273 0.10 16.49 -9.69
N ILE A 274 0.33 17.80 -9.93
CA ILE A 274 0.20 18.83 -8.90
C ILE A 274 -1.23 18.91 -8.35
N ARG A 275 -2.25 18.70 -9.19
CA ARG A 275 -3.66 18.68 -8.79
C ARG A 275 -3.96 17.54 -7.83
N LEU A 276 -3.30 16.39 -8.00
CA LEU A 276 -3.53 15.19 -7.20
C LEU A 276 -2.76 15.23 -5.87
N LEU A 277 -1.58 15.87 -5.81
CA LEU A 277 -0.72 15.91 -4.62
C LEU A 277 -1.43 16.33 -3.32
N PRO A 278 -2.32 17.33 -3.27
CA PRO A 278 -3.01 17.68 -2.03
C PRO A 278 -3.83 16.53 -1.42
N MET A 279 -4.32 15.60 -2.25
CA MET A 279 -5.08 14.45 -1.79
C MET A 279 -4.22 13.43 -1.02
N PHE A 280 -2.88 13.53 -1.11
CA PHE A 280 -1.96 12.69 -0.35
C PHE A 280 -1.69 13.22 1.07
N ILE A 281 -2.02 14.47 1.38
CA ILE A 281 -1.74 15.10 2.70
C ILE A 281 -2.41 14.35 3.87
N PRO A 282 -3.71 13.97 3.79
CA PRO A 282 -4.38 13.26 4.87
C PRO A 282 -4.02 11.77 4.98
N VAL A 283 -3.41 11.19 3.94
CA VAL A 283 -3.16 9.75 3.83
C VAL A 283 -2.16 9.23 4.87
N PRO A 284 -1.02 9.91 5.14
CA PRO A 284 -0.08 9.48 6.18
C PRO A 284 -0.73 9.33 7.56
N LEU A 285 -1.61 10.26 7.93
CA LEU A 285 -2.26 10.20 9.23
C LEU A 285 -3.28 9.05 9.31
N TYR A 286 -4.01 8.78 8.22
CA TYR A 286 -4.88 7.61 8.17
C TYR A 286 -4.09 6.32 8.39
N TRP A 287 -2.98 6.13 7.65
CA TRP A 287 -2.16 4.93 7.78
C TRP A 287 -1.47 4.83 9.13
N ALA A 288 -0.97 5.96 9.67
CA ALA A 288 -0.39 6.01 11.01
C ALA A 288 -1.36 5.43 12.06
N LEU A 289 -2.60 5.88 12.03
CA LEU A 289 -3.61 5.49 13.00
C LEU A 289 -4.10 4.05 12.75
N SER A 290 -4.41 3.68 11.51
CA SER A 290 -4.89 2.33 11.20
C SER A 290 -3.85 1.24 11.51
N GLU A 291 -2.58 1.47 11.21
CA GLU A 291 -1.47 0.54 11.54
C GLU A 291 -1.31 0.39 13.07
N GLN A 292 -1.46 1.46 13.83
CA GLN A 292 -1.42 1.41 15.30
C GLN A 292 -2.55 0.55 15.87
N GLN A 293 -3.76 0.71 15.34
CA GLN A 293 -4.92 -0.04 15.80
C GLN A 293 -4.73 -1.54 15.55
N VAL A 294 -4.49 -1.93 14.28
CA VAL A 294 -4.53 -3.33 13.85
C VAL A 294 -3.33 -4.15 14.36
N TRP A 295 -2.13 -3.55 14.42
CA TRP A 295 -0.90 -4.32 14.61
C TRP A 295 -0.23 -4.16 15.98
N VAL A 296 -0.61 -3.15 16.77
CA VAL A 296 0.09 -2.85 18.02
C VAL A 296 -0.88 -2.76 19.20
N LYS A 297 -1.89 -1.90 19.09
CA LYS A 297 -2.75 -1.58 20.25
C LYS A 297 -3.75 -2.67 20.58
N LEU A 298 -4.29 -3.36 19.57
CA LEU A 298 -5.19 -4.49 19.80
C LEU A 298 -4.48 -5.66 20.49
N ASP A 299 -3.23 -5.95 20.13
CA ASP A 299 -2.47 -7.03 20.77
C ASP A 299 -2.21 -6.72 22.26
N PHE A 300 -1.93 -5.43 22.60
CA PHE A 300 -1.79 -5.02 23.99
C PHE A 300 -3.11 -5.08 24.76
N GLN A 301 -4.22 -4.64 24.16
CA GLN A 301 -5.55 -4.73 24.76
C GLN A 301 -5.94 -6.20 24.97
N ALA A 302 -5.74 -7.05 23.96
CA ALA A 302 -5.99 -8.48 24.03
C ALA A 302 -5.19 -9.20 25.11
N SER A 303 -3.94 -8.77 25.36
CA SER A 303 -3.09 -9.39 26.40
C SER A 303 -3.59 -9.16 27.84
N GLN A 304 -4.51 -8.22 28.04
CA GLN A 304 -5.13 -7.90 29.33
C GLN A 304 -6.53 -8.52 29.50
N MET A 305 -7.00 -9.29 28.51
CA MET A 305 -8.33 -9.87 28.45
C MET A 305 -8.27 -11.40 28.64
N ASP A 306 -9.41 -12.00 28.98
CA ASP A 306 -9.52 -13.44 29.08
C ASP A 306 -9.67 -14.09 27.70
N GLY A 307 -8.75 -14.98 27.37
CA GLY A 307 -8.75 -15.73 26.10
C GLY A 307 -9.28 -17.16 26.22
N VAL A 308 -9.72 -17.61 27.41
CA VAL A 308 -10.11 -18.99 27.65
C VAL A 308 -11.51 -19.25 27.06
N VAL A 309 -11.60 -20.18 26.12
CA VAL A 309 -12.88 -20.73 25.66
C VAL A 309 -13.13 -22.00 26.44
N PRO A 310 -14.16 -22.05 27.34
CA PRO A 310 -14.41 -23.21 28.21
C PRO A 310 -14.50 -24.51 27.43
N ASN A 311 -13.77 -25.53 27.88
CA ASN A 311 -13.73 -26.87 27.31
C ASN A 311 -13.15 -27.03 25.90
N TRP A 312 -12.55 -25.96 25.30
CA TRP A 312 -12.04 -26.03 23.94
C TRP A 312 -10.56 -25.64 23.88
N PHE A 313 -10.27 -24.33 23.87
CA PHE A 313 -8.91 -23.83 23.72
C PHE A 313 -8.77 -22.41 24.27
N THR A 314 -7.54 -21.93 24.37
CA THR A 314 -7.25 -20.54 24.75
C THR A 314 -6.83 -19.74 23.54
N ILE A 315 -7.54 -18.67 23.25
CA ILE A 315 -7.21 -17.71 22.17
C ILE A 315 -6.03 -16.87 22.65
N LYS A 316 -4.94 -16.89 21.90
CA LYS A 316 -3.77 -16.05 22.17
C LYS A 316 -3.95 -14.65 21.56
N PRO A 317 -3.46 -13.58 22.22
CA PRO A 317 -3.58 -12.21 21.72
C PRO A 317 -3.06 -12.03 20.29
N ASP A 318 -1.92 -12.60 19.97
CA ASP A 318 -1.27 -12.53 18.65
C ASP A 318 -2.02 -13.29 17.55
N GLN A 319 -2.90 -14.22 17.91
CA GLN A 319 -3.72 -14.94 16.94
C GLN A 319 -4.84 -14.06 16.36
N LEU A 320 -5.32 -13.03 17.07
CA LEU A 320 -6.40 -12.16 16.56
C LEU A 320 -6.02 -11.39 15.30
N GLY A 321 -4.73 -11.22 15.05
CA GLY A 321 -4.26 -10.48 13.87
C GLY A 321 -4.67 -11.08 12.52
N PHE A 322 -5.06 -12.37 12.44
CA PHE A 322 -5.57 -12.96 11.20
C PHE A 322 -7.00 -12.52 10.85
N LEU A 323 -7.76 -12.06 11.84
CA LEU A 323 -9.17 -11.66 11.64
C LEU A 323 -9.31 -10.45 10.71
N ASN A 324 -8.33 -9.53 10.70
CA ASN A 324 -8.39 -8.38 9.81
C ASN A 324 -8.31 -8.79 8.33
N PRO A 325 -7.27 -9.48 7.84
CA PRO A 325 -7.22 -9.91 6.44
C PRO A 325 -8.35 -10.91 6.09
N LEU A 326 -8.79 -11.75 7.02
CA LEU A 326 -9.95 -12.62 6.83
C LEU A 326 -11.22 -11.81 6.59
N SER A 327 -11.47 -10.80 7.42
CA SER A 327 -12.63 -9.91 7.28
C SER A 327 -12.59 -9.17 5.94
N VAL A 328 -11.43 -8.66 5.53
CA VAL A 328 -11.25 -7.97 4.24
C VAL A 328 -11.58 -8.91 3.08
N VAL A 329 -11.09 -10.16 3.10
CA VAL A 329 -11.37 -11.17 2.07
C VAL A 329 -12.85 -11.49 1.96
N ILE A 330 -13.55 -11.63 3.10
CA ILE A 330 -14.99 -11.91 3.14
C ILE A 330 -15.80 -10.69 2.67
N PHE A 331 -15.42 -9.50 3.13
CA PHE A 331 -16.23 -8.29 2.87
C PHE A 331 -16.02 -7.70 1.48
N ILE A 332 -14.88 -7.87 0.81
CA ILE A 332 -14.67 -7.34 -0.55
C ILE A 332 -15.80 -7.75 -1.52
N PRO A 333 -16.15 -9.04 -1.68
CA PRO A 333 -17.26 -9.43 -2.55
C PRO A 333 -18.61 -8.83 -2.11
N ILE A 334 -18.86 -8.73 -0.80
CA ILE A 334 -20.09 -8.14 -0.25
C ILE A 334 -20.17 -6.65 -0.60
N PHE A 335 -19.05 -5.95 -0.54
CA PHE A 335 -18.98 -4.53 -0.91
C PHE A 335 -19.26 -4.32 -2.39
N GLU A 336 -18.64 -5.12 -3.27
CA GLU A 336 -18.84 -5.01 -4.71
C GLU A 336 -20.27 -5.32 -5.14
N ILE A 337 -20.90 -6.34 -4.54
CA ILE A 337 -22.22 -6.82 -4.96
C ILE A 337 -23.35 -6.06 -4.26
N ILE A 338 -23.17 -5.66 -2.99
CA ILE A 338 -24.26 -5.12 -2.16
C ILE A 338 -24.01 -3.67 -1.77
N VAL A 339 -22.87 -3.38 -1.10
CA VAL A 339 -22.67 -2.09 -0.43
C VAL A 339 -22.52 -0.95 -1.41
N TYR A 340 -21.65 -1.06 -2.41
CA TYR A 340 -21.45 0.00 -3.40
C TYR A 340 -22.70 0.27 -4.25
N PRO A 341 -23.46 -0.73 -4.73
CA PRO A 341 -24.73 -0.48 -5.41
C PRO A 341 -25.78 0.20 -4.53
N MET A 342 -25.88 -0.19 -3.24
CA MET A 342 -26.81 0.46 -2.29
C MET A 342 -26.42 1.92 -2.04
N LEU A 343 -25.16 2.20 -1.78
CA LEU A 343 -24.65 3.56 -1.60
C LEU A 343 -24.83 4.40 -2.87
N GLY A 344 -24.70 3.79 -4.03
CA GLY A 344 -24.96 4.43 -5.32
C GLY A 344 -26.41 4.90 -5.49
N LYS A 345 -27.41 4.17 -4.92
CA LYS A 345 -28.82 4.56 -4.94
C LYS A 345 -29.11 5.79 -4.06
N ILE A 346 -28.37 5.97 -2.97
CA ILE A 346 -28.51 7.14 -2.07
C ILE A 346 -27.59 8.31 -2.47
N GLY A 347 -26.97 8.27 -3.66
CA GLY A 347 -26.20 9.38 -4.20
C GLY A 347 -24.71 9.36 -3.87
N VAL A 348 -24.19 8.36 -3.15
CA VAL A 348 -22.75 8.19 -2.87
C VAL A 348 -22.12 7.41 -4.03
N LYS A 349 -21.51 8.13 -4.98
CA LYS A 349 -20.94 7.53 -6.21
C LYS A 349 -19.47 7.90 -6.46
N ARG A 350 -18.98 8.94 -5.76
CA ARG A 350 -17.63 9.47 -6.02
C ARG A 350 -16.60 8.76 -5.14
N PRO A 351 -15.41 8.40 -5.66
CA PRO A 351 -14.37 7.73 -4.89
C PRO A 351 -14.00 8.45 -3.59
N LEU A 352 -13.87 9.78 -3.62
CA LEU A 352 -13.52 10.57 -2.45
C LEU A 352 -14.58 10.53 -1.33
N GLN A 353 -15.85 10.27 -1.66
CA GLN A 353 -16.91 10.04 -0.66
C GLN A 353 -16.68 8.72 0.08
N TYR A 354 -16.32 7.65 -0.63
CA TYR A 354 -16.01 6.36 -0.01
C TYR A 354 -14.77 6.46 0.89
N ILE A 355 -13.70 7.15 0.45
CA ILE A 355 -12.50 7.40 1.24
C ILE A 355 -12.86 8.15 2.55
N THR A 356 -13.75 9.14 2.47
CA THR A 356 -14.22 9.89 3.64
C THR A 356 -15.01 9.00 4.60
N ILE A 357 -15.91 8.14 4.09
CA ILE A 357 -16.64 7.16 4.90
C ILE A 357 -15.65 6.21 5.59
N GLY A 358 -14.63 5.74 4.88
CA GLY A 358 -13.59 4.90 5.45
C GLY A 358 -12.87 5.56 6.63
N ALA A 359 -12.48 6.84 6.49
CA ALA A 359 -11.85 7.58 7.58
C ALA A 359 -12.77 7.76 8.80
N LEU A 360 -14.05 8.05 8.60
CA LEU A 360 -15.06 8.12 9.69
C LEU A 360 -15.23 6.75 10.38
N THR A 361 -15.29 5.67 9.60
CA THR A 361 -15.39 4.31 10.13
C THR A 361 -14.17 3.95 10.97
N CYS A 362 -12.96 4.40 10.58
CA CYS A 362 -11.75 4.26 11.39
C CYS A 362 -11.86 5.01 12.73
N ALA A 363 -12.34 6.26 12.73
CA ALA A 363 -12.58 7.01 13.96
C ALA A 363 -13.56 6.28 14.89
N PHE A 364 -14.62 5.69 14.33
CA PHE A 364 -15.59 4.90 15.09
C PHE A 364 -14.96 3.65 15.70
N ALA A 365 -14.07 2.94 14.97
CA ALA A 365 -13.33 1.79 15.50
C ALA A 365 -12.50 2.18 16.74
N PHE A 366 -11.86 3.35 16.74
CA PHE A 366 -11.14 3.85 17.92
C PHE A 366 -12.05 4.15 19.11
N LEU A 367 -13.25 4.68 18.88
CA LEU A 367 -14.24 4.89 19.95
C LEU A 367 -14.68 3.57 20.57
N MET A 368 -14.90 2.54 19.73
CA MET A 368 -15.21 1.19 20.22
C MET A 368 -14.05 0.62 21.04
N SER A 369 -12.81 0.80 20.60
CA SER A 369 -11.62 0.35 21.34
C SER A 369 -11.49 1.04 22.68
N SER A 370 -11.76 2.35 22.74
CA SER A 370 -11.77 3.10 23.99
C SER A 370 -12.83 2.60 24.96
N TYR A 371 -14.03 2.27 24.47
CA TYR A 371 -15.10 1.71 25.28
C TYR A 371 -14.72 0.35 25.88
N VAL A 372 -14.20 -0.58 25.08
CA VAL A 372 -13.74 -1.90 25.55
C VAL A 372 -12.59 -1.75 26.55
N ASP A 373 -11.62 -0.86 26.29
CA ASP A 373 -10.49 -0.61 27.19
C ASP A 373 -10.93 0.00 28.53
N SER A 374 -12.00 0.79 28.54
CA SER A 374 -12.60 1.30 29.77
C SER A 374 -13.14 0.18 30.66
N GLY A 375 -13.74 -0.85 30.07
CA GLY A 375 -14.20 -2.04 30.80
C GLY A 375 -13.03 -2.85 31.38
N VAL A 376 -11.97 -3.03 30.60
CA VAL A 376 -10.72 -3.69 31.06
C VAL A 376 -10.09 -2.91 32.21
N LEU A 377 -10.03 -1.58 32.11
CA LEU A 377 -9.48 -0.71 33.15
C LEU A 377 -10.28 -0.80 34.45
N LEU A 378 -11.61 -0.81 34.38
CA LEU A 378 -12.46 -0.97 35.58
C LEU A 378 -12.19 -2.30 36.30
N PHE A 379 -12.03 -3.39 35.54
CA PHE A 379 -11.67 -4.68 36.08
C PHE A 379 -10.30 -4.65 36.79
N LEU A 380 -9.27 -4.09 36.15
CA LEU A 380 -7.92 -3.99 36.72
C LEU A 380 -7.88 -3.10 37.97
N ILE A 381 -8.63 -2.01 38.00
CA ILE A 381 -8.76 -1.17 39.22
C ILE A 381 -9.41 -1.97 40.34
N TYR A 382 -10.48 -2.70 40.07
CA TYR A 382 -11.14 -3.53 41.03
C TYR A 382 -10.19 -4.57 41.63
N VAL A 383 -9.48 -5.35 40.82
CA VAL A 383 -8.51 -6.35 41.25
C VAL A 383 -7.46 -5.73 42.15
N LYS A 384 -6.93 -4.56 41.81
CA LYS A 384 -5.92 -3.85 42.61
C LYS A 384 -6.48 -3.40 43.98
N ILE A 385 -7.70 -2.87 44.02
CA ILE A 385 -8.35 -2.47 45.27
C ILE A 385 -8.63 -3.69 46.17
N SER A 386 -9.08 -4.78 45.57
CA SER A 386 -9.35 -6.05 46.29
C SER A 386 -8.08 -6.64 46.92
N GLN A 387 -6.94 -6.55 46.23
CA GLN A 387 -5.65 -7.00 46.76
C GLN A 387 -5.14 -6.16 47.94
N VAL A 388 -5.36 -4.84 47.91
CA VAL A 388 -4.90 -3.92 48.96
C VAL A 388 -5.84 -3.91 50.18
N GLY A 389 -7.13 -4.16 49.96
CA GLY A 389 -8.17 -3.98 51.00
C GLY A 389 -8.61 -5.22 51.73
N ASN A 390 -8.08 -6.45 51.46
CA ASN A 390 -8.58 -7.73 52.03
C ASN A 390 -10.12 -7.89 51.89
N LEU A 391 -10.75 -7.25 50.93
CA LEU A 391 -12.19 -7.26 50.73
C LEU A 391 -12.61 -8.50 49.94
N HIS A 392 -12.78 -9.64 50.60
CA HIS A 392 -13.30 -10.89 50.02
C HIS A 392 -14.82 -10.89 49.72
N THR A 393 -15.52 -9.78 49.98
CA THR A 393 -17.00 -9.72 49.97
C THR A 393 -17.62 -9.12 48.72
N ILE A 394 -16.82 -8.58 47.78
CA ILE A 394 -17.37 -8.00 46.53
C ILE A 394 -17.15 -9.00 45.40
N THR A 395 -18.20 -9.39 44.72
CA THR A 395 -18.11 -10.20 43.48
C THR A 395 -17.22 -9.49 42.45
N PRO A 396 -16.12 -10.14 41.99
CA PRO A 396 -15.23 -9.52 41.02
C PRO A 396 -16.04 -9.21 39.74
N PRO A 397 -15.86 -8.04 39.14
CA PRO A 397 -16.41 -7.79 37.80
C PRO A 397 -15.82 -8.86 36.87
N VAL A 398 -16.66 -9.39 35.97
CA VAL A 398 -16.25 -10.42 35.02
C VAL A 398 -15.13 -9.85 34.14
N GLN A 399 -14.00 -10.55 34.08
CA GLN A 399 -12.93 -10.19 33.15
C GLN A 399 -13.48 -10.26 31.73
N LEU A 400 -13.27 -9.19 30.94
CA LEU A 400 -13.77 -9.15 29.58
C LEU A 400 -13.09 -10.22 28.73
N HIS A 401 -13.91 -11.00 28.03
CA HIS A 401 -13.41 -12.02 27.12
C HIS A 401 -12.81 -11.37 25.86
N ILE A 402 -11.73 -11.94 25.34
CA ILE A 402 -10.96 -11.43 24.19
C ILE A 402 -11.80 -11.24 22.92
N LEU A 403 -12.91 -11.96 22.78
CA LEU A 403 -13.84 -11.81 21.64
C LEU A 403 -14.50 -10.43 21.55
N TRP A 404 -14.50 -9.61 22.62
CA TRP A 404 -14.95 -8.22 22.54
C TRP A 404 -14.09 -7.33 21.63
N ILE A 405 -12.91 -7.82 21.21
CA ILE A 405 -12.06 -7.15 20.24
C ILE A 405 -12.56 -7.37 18.79
N VAL A 406 -13.25 -8.48 18.51
CA VAL A 406 -13.67 -8.86 17.16
C VAL A 406 -14.51 -7.77 16.47
N PRO A 407 -15.52 -7.15 17.10
CA PRO A 407 -16.29 -6.07 16.45
C PRO A 407 -15.43 -4.90 15.98
N GLN A 408 -14.44 -4.49 16.78
CA GLN A 408 -13.55 -3.37 16.38
C GLN A 408 -12.63 -3.75 15.22
N ILE A 409 -12.18 -5.02 15.13
CA ILE A 409 -11.41 -5.52 13.97
C ILE A 409 -12.27 -5.51 12.72
N ILE A 410 -13.52 -5.95 12.81
CA ILE A 410 -14.47 -5.94 11.68
C ILE A 410 -14.71 -4.51 11.18
N VAL A 411 -14.98 -3.58 12.09
CA VAL A 411 -15.18 -2.16 11.73
C VAL A 411 -13.93 -1.58 11.09
N MET A 412 -12.74 -1.98 11.56
CA MET A 412 -11.48 -1.55 10.98
C MET A 412 -11.26 -2.12 9.58
N ALA A 413 -11.61 -3.39 9.34
CA ALA A 413 -11.58 -4.01 8.00
C ALA A 413 -12.55 -3.31 7.02
N ILE A 414 -13.74 -2.94 7.48
CA ILE A 414 -14.69 -2.14 6.70
C ILE A 414 -14.10 -0.78 6.33
N SER A 415 -13.45 -0.10 7.30
CA SER A 415 -12.73 1.15 7.06
C SER A 415 -11.65 0.98 5.99
N GLU A 416 -10.87 -0.09 6.09
CA GLU A 416 -9.79 -0.39 5.15
C GLU A 416 -10.30 -0.61 3.73
N ILE A 417 -11.41 -1.30 3.54
CA ILE A 417 -12.02 -1.51 2.22
C ILE A 417 -12.47 -0.17 1.63
N PHE A 418 -13.21 0.64 2.38
CA PHE A 418 -13.66 1.94 1.89
C PHE A 418 -12.50 2.88 1.56
N PHE A 419 -11.46 2.90 2.38
CA PHE A 419 -10.34 3.82 2.21
C PHE A 419 -9.33 3.27 1.22
N SER A 420 -8.71 2.13 1.50
CA SER A 420 -7.51 1.65 0.81
C SER A 420 -7.79 1.20 -0.61
N VAL A 421 -8.83 0.36 -0.81
CA VAL A 421 -9.19 -0.14 -2.14
C VAL A 421 -9.59 1.02 -3.05
N THR A 422 -10.44 1.91 -2.52
CA THR A 422 -10.90 3.08 -3.28
C THR A 422 -9.76 4.06 -3.56
N TYR A 423 -8.85 4.28 -2.61
CA TYR A 423 -7.70 5.18 -2.76
C TYR A 423 -6.73 4.70 -3.84
N ILE A 424 -6.41 3.40 -3.88
CA ILE A 424 -5.55 2.82 -4.93
C ILE A 424 -6.21 2.99 -6.30
N SER A 425 -7.48 2.65 -6.43
CA SER A 425 -8.25 2.81 -7.67
C SER A 425 -8.34 4.28 -8.12
N PHE A 426 -8.62 5.19 -7.19
CA PHE A 426 -8.69 6.63 -7.43
C PHE A 426 -7.35 7.16 -7.93
N THR A 427 -6.26 6.87 -7.22
CA THR A 427 -4.91 7.31 -7.58
C THR A 427 -4.51 6.81 -8.96
N PHE A 428 -4.79 5.55 -9.29
CA PHE A 428 -4.49 4.97 -10.59
C PHE A 428 -5.28 5.63 -11.74
N LYS A 429 -6.58 5.92 -11.53
CA LYS A 429 -7.45 6.53 -12.54
C LYS A 429 -7.12 7.99 -12.81
N GLU A 430 -6.82 8.75 -11.75
CA GLU A 430 -6.54 10.18 -11.85
C GLU A 430 -5.09 10.48 -12.23
N ALA A 431 -4.18 9.50 -12.12
CA ALA A 431 -2.78 9.67 -12.48
C ALA A 431 -2.59 9.77 -14.00
N PRO A 432 -1.68 10.65 -14.47
CA PRO A 432 -1.23 10.63 -15.86
C PRO A 432 -0.67 9.26 -16.23
N VAL A 433 -0.98 8.76 -17.44
CA VAL A 433 -0.61 7.39 -17.85
C VAL A 433 0.89 7.12 -17.71
N ARG A 434 1.71 8.12 -18.08
CA ARG A 434 3.18 8.06 -18.02
C ARG A 434 3.74 8.12 -16.58
N MET A 435 2.94 8.53 -15.59
CA MET A 435 3.36 8.73 -14.19
C MET A 435 2.65 7.79 -13.21
N ARG A 436 1.97 6.74 -13.68
CA ARG A 436 1.19 5.83 -12.81
C ARG A 436 2.05 5.12 -11.76
N SER A 437 3.25 4.63 -12.14
CA SER A 437 4.18 3.99 -11.19
C SER A 437 4.69 4.98 -10.15
N ILE A 438 4.99 6.20 -10.58
CA ILE A 438 5.41 7.29 -9.69
C ILE A 438 4.29 7.63 -8.69
N MET A 439 3.04 7.74 -9.16
CA MET A 439 1.91 8.02 -8.27
C MET A 439 1.64 6.89 -7.28
N SER A 440 1.77 5.64 -7.72
CA SER A 440 1.74 4.48 -6.83
C SER A 440 2.86 4.55 -5.78
N SER A 441 4.06 4.95 -6.17
CA SER A 441 5.21 5.11 -5.27
C SER A 441 4.98 6.24 -4.24
N ILE A 442 4.38 7.36 -4.65
CA ILE A 442 4.01 8.46 -3.74
C ILE A 442 2.95 7.98 -2.74
N SER A 443 2.00 7.16 -3.17
CA SER A 443 1.01 6.54 -2.28
C SER A 443 1.66 5.69 -1.20
N LEU A 444 2.66 4.89 -1.56
CA LEU A 444 3.42 4.06 -0.62
C LEU A 444 4.33 4.90 0.29
N LEU A 445 4.90 6.01 -0.22
CA LEU A 445 5.62 6.97 0.62
C LEU A 445 4.72 7.60 1.69
N ALA A 446 3.45 7.84 1.39
CA ALA A 446 2.50 8.34 2.38
C ALA A 446 2.34 7.34 3.56
N ILE A 447 2.38 6.03 3.31
CA ILE A 447 2.41 5.00 4.36
C ILE A 447 3.70 5.09 5.17
N SER A 448 4.85 5.27 4.51
CA SER A 448 6.15 5.46 5.16
C SER A 448 6.13 6.66 6.13
N LEU A 449 5.61 7.79 5.68
CA LEU A 449 5.44 8.98 6.51
C LEU A 449 4.49 8.72 7.69
N GLY A 450 3.45 7.90 7.49
CA GLY A 450 2.57 7.43 8.56
C GLY A 450 3.35 6.71 9.66
N ASN A 451 4.26 5.81 9.30
CA ASN A 451 5.12 5.11 10.28
C ASN A 451 6.02 6.07 11.08
N VAL A 452 6.52 7.13 10.45
CA VAL A 452 7.29 8.19 11.15
C VAL A 452 6.40 8.91 12.17
N ILE A 453 5.17 9.28 11.80
CA ILE A 453 4.20 9.90 12.72
C ILE A 453 3.94 9.00 13.93
N VAL A 454 3.78 7.69 13.71
CA VAL A 454 3.62 6.71 14.79
C VAL A 454 4.80 6.74 15.76
N VAL A 455 6.03 6.75 15.26
CA VAL A 455 7.24 6.80 16.10
C VAL A 455 7.24 8.06 16.97
N PHE A 456 6.91 9.23 16.40
CA PHE A 456 6.82 10.48 17.16
C PHE A 456 5.75 10.43 18.24
N ILE A 457 4.53 10.00 17.92
CA ILE A 457 3.43 9.92 18.90
C ILE A 457 3.75 8.90 20.02
N SER A 458 4.35 7.77 19.67
CA SER A 458 4.71 6.74 20.65
C SER A 458 5.85 7.17 21.55
N SER A 459 6.84 7.90 21.02
CA SER A 459 7.99 8.41 21.78
C SER A 459 7.58 9.53 22.74
N ALA A 460 6.56 10.30 22.40
CA ALA A 460 6.11 11.44 23.21
C ALA A 460 5.42 11.03 24.52
N LYS A 461 5.05 9.72 24.70
CA LYS A 461 4.40 9.18 25.92
C LYS A 461 3.28 10.08 26.46
N LEU A 462 2.46 10.64 25.58
CA LEU A 462 1.47 11.67 25.89
C LEU A 462 0.44 11.23 26.95
N PHE A 463 0.17 9.92 27.03
CA PHE A 463 -0.89 9.40 27.90
C PHE A 463 -0.40 8.17 28.67
N ASN A 464 -0.73 8.11 29.95
CA ASN A 464 -0.43 6.98 30.82
C ASN A 464 -1.47 5.84 30.71
N ARG A 465 -2.64 6.11 30.11
CA ARG A 465 -3.74 5.14 29.98
C ARG A 465 -4.15 4.99 28.52
N GLN A 466 -4.38 3.77 28.09
CA GLN A 466 -4.74 3.40 26.71
C GLN A 466 -6.07 4.03 26.26
N VAL A 467 -7.06 4.10 27.16
CA VAL A 467 -8.35 4.75 26.89
C VAL A 467 -8.18 6.16 26.30
N TYR A 468 -7.36 7.00 26.95
CA TYR A 468 -7.14 8.37 26.47
C TYR A 468 -6.36 8.41 25.15
N GLN A 469 -5.49 7.44 24.89
CA GLN A 469 -4.82 7.29 23.59
C GLN A 469 -5.82 6.99 22.49
N PHE A 470 -6.75 6.06 22.70
CA PHE A 470 -7.78 5.75 21.72
C PHE A 470 -8.70 6.93 21.43
N LEU A 471 -9.12 7.68 22.47
CA LEU A 471 -9.90 8.91 22.29
C LEU A 471 -9.14 9.98 21.51
N PHE A 472 -7.85 10.15 21.79
CA PHE A 472 -6.99 11.08 21.07
C PHE A 472 -6.87 10.67 19.59
N TYR A 473 -6.68 9.39 19.29
CA TYR A 473 -6.60 8.88 17.92
C TYR A 473 -7.93 9.04 17.19
N ALA A 474 -9.06 8.81 17.85
CA ALA A 474 -10.38 9.08 17.30
C ALA A 474 -10.52 10.58 16.93
N GLY A 475 -10.13 11.48 17.82
CA GLY A 475 -10.14 12.93 17.58
C GLY A 475 -9.25 13.34 16.39
N LEU A 476 -8.02 12.81 16.32
CA LEU A 476 -7.11 13.05 15.20
C LEU A 476 -7.70 12.54 13.88
N MET A 477 -8.36 11.38 13.89
CA MET A 477 -9.00 10.83 12.68
C MET A 477 -10.19 11.67 12.24
N VAL A 478 -10.98 12.21 13.17
CA VAL A 478 -12.07 13.15 12.84
C VAL A 478 -11.51 14.42 12.21
N LEU A 479 -10.44 15.00 12.76
CA LEU A 479 -9.77 16.17 12.16
C LEU A 479 -9.24 15.86 10.74
N ASN A 480 -8.63 14.69 10.56
CA ASN A 480 -8.19 14.21 9.26
C ASN A 480 -9.34 14.08 8.27
N THR A 481 -10.49 13.60 8.75
CA THR A 481 -11.71 13.47 7.92
C THR A 481 -12.26 14.83 7.50
N VAL A 482 -12.24 15.83 8.38
CA VAL A 482 -12.61 17.20 8.03
C VAL A 482 -11.70 17.76 6.93
N LEU A 483 -10.39 17.52 7.05
CA LEU A 483 -9.43 17.89 6.00
C LEU A 483 -9.73 17.16 4.68
N LEU A 484 -10.02 15.87 4.72
CA LEU A 484 -10.42 15.08 3.55
C LEU A 484 -11.67 15.64 2.87
N ILE A 485 -12.70 15.99 3.64
CA ILE A 485 -13.94 16.61 3.11
C ILE A 485 -13.60 17.92 2.42
N PHE A 486 -12.83 18.79 3.07
CA PHE A 486 -12.43 20.09 2.52
C PHE A 486 -11.70 19.94 1.18
N LEU A 487 -10.74 19.02 1.10
CA LEU A 487 -9.98 18.73 -0.12
C LEU A 487 -10.87 18.10 -1.19
N SER A 488 -11.74 17.15 -0.81
CA SER A 488 -12.68 16.46 -1.69
C SER A 488 -13.65 17.40 -2.39
N VAL A 489 -14.19 18.39 -1.69
CA VAL A 489 -15.10 19.40 -2.26
C VAL A 489 -14.39 20.28 -3.29
N ARG A 490 -13.10 20.56 -3.08
CA ARG A 490 -12.28 21.39 -4.00
C ARG A 490 -11.69 20.60 -5.17
N TYR A 491 -11.68 19.27 -5.09
CA TYR A 491 -11.07 18.43 -6.11
C TYR A 491 -11.93 18.38 -7.38
N LYS A 492 -11.31 18.66 -8.52
CA LYS A 492 -11.92 18.51 -9.85
C LYS A 492 -11.43 17.20 -10.47
N TYR A 493 -12.35 16.25 -10.69
CA TYR A 493 -12.02 14.98 -11.36
C TYR A 493 -11.53 15.21 -12.77
N ARG A 494 -10.71 14.28 -13.26
CA ARG A 494 -10.27 14.25 -14.66
C ARG A 494 -11.47 13.94 -15.56
N ASP A 495 -11.60 14.67 -16.66
CA ASP A 495 -12.61 14.36 -17.67
C ASP A 495 -12.16 13.12 -18.46
N GLN A 496 -12.84 12.00 -18.27
CA GLN A 496 -12.52 10.73 -18.94
C GLN A 496 -13.04 10.66 -20.37
N SER A 497 -13.74 11.69 -20.85
CA SER A 497 -14.28 11.77 -22.20
C SER A 497 -13.25 12.23 -23.25
N GLU A 498 -12.09 12.75 -22.83
CA GLU A 498 -10.99 13.00 -23.78
C GLU A 498 -10.37 11.64 -24.16
N PRO A 499 -10.44 11.21 -25.44
CA PRO A 499 -9.76 10.00 -25.87
C PRO A 499 -8.28 10.10 -25.52
N GLU A 500 -7.68 9.04 -25.00
CA GLU A 500 -6.23 8.87 -24.98
C GLU A 500 -5.79 8.95 -26.45
N GLU A 501 -5.37 10.12 -26.90
CA GLU A 501 -4.86 10.30 -28.26
C GLU A 501 -3.77 9.26 -28.45
N ALA A 502 -4.10 8.25 -29.26
CA ALA A 502 -3.14 7.38 -29.88
C ALA A 502 -2.22 8.27 -30.72
N ILE A 503 -1.08 8.65 -30.15
CA ILE A 503 -0.06 9.42 -30.85
C ILE A 503 0.52 8.48 -31.88
N SER A 504 0.05 8.67 -33.14
CA SER A 504 0.78 8.17 -34.31
C SER A 504 2.17 8.82 -34.32
N PRO A 505 3.24 8.06 -34.64
CA PRO A 505 4.61 8.56 -34.68
C PRO A 505 4.91 9.60 -35.79
N GLU A 506 3.90 10.05 -36.52
CA GLU A 506 4.08 10.74 -37.81
C GLU A 506 4.16 12.28 -37.77
N THR A 507 4.28 12.90 -36.59
CA THR A 507 4.35 14.39 -36.58
C THR A 507 5.62 14.90 -35.88
N GLN A 508 6.79 14.39 -36.30
CA GLN A 508 8.08 15.00 -35.98
C GLN A 508 9.00 14.97 -37.22
N LEU A 509 8.60 15.61 -38.28
CA LEU A 509 9.56 16.11 -39.29
C LEU A 509 9.47 17.63 -39.26
N PRO A 510 10.57 18.35 -38.99
CA PRO A 510 10.62 19.78 -39.20
C PRO A 510 10.54 20.04 -40.72
N PRO A 511 9.97 21.18 -41.17
CA PRO A 511 9.89 21.49 -42.59
C PRO A 511 11.31 21.61 -43.17
N ASP A 512 11.56 20.80 -44.19
CA ASP A 512 12.78 20.84 -44.96
C ASP A 512 13.01 22.27 -45.48
N THR A 513 14.13 22.82 -45.13
CA THR A 513 14.73 23.98 -45.80
C THR A 513 15.12 23.55 -47.20
N GLU A 514 14.32 23.94 -48.17
CA GLU A 514 14.73 23.96 -49.59
C GLU A 514 16.06 24.71 -49.73
N ASN A 515 17.12 23.98 -50.00
CA ASN A 515 18.38 24.55 -50.43
C ASN A 515 18.50 24.40 -51.93
N LYS A 516 18.29 25.54 -52.61
CA LYS A 516 18.63 25.74 -54.00
C LYS A 516 20.14 25.50 -54.20
N THR A 517 20.50 24.51 -54.95
CA THR A 517 21.73 24.57 -55.76
C THR A 517 21.48 23.82 -57.06
N GLY A 518 21.34 24.60 -58.12
CA GLY A 518 21.40 24.08 -59.44
C GLY A 518 22.81 23.57 -59.75
N PHE A 519 22.86 22.46 -60.48
CA PHE A 519 24.01 22.15 -61.33
C PHE A 519 23.50 21.60 -62.62
N VAL A 520 23.96 22.30 -63.64
CA VAL A 520 23.81 22.09 -65.07
C VAL A 520 24.60 20.85 -65.47
N THR A 521 23.99 19.96 -66.25
CA THR A 521 24.69 18.95 -67.03
C THR A 521 25.07 19.55 -68.40
N PRO A 522 26.24 19.21 -68.97
CA PRO A 522 26.37 19.02 -70.40
C PRO A 522 26.88 17.58 -70.71
N GLU A 523 26.32 17.11 -71.81
CA GLU A 523 26.66 16.02 -72.73
C GLU A 523 26.41 14.59 -72.28
#